data_5c82bbbf336607691699856f25c151d2
#
_entry.id   5c82bbbf336607691699856f25c151d2
#
_cell.length_a   1.000
_cell.length_b   1.000
_cell.length_c   1.000
_cell.angle_alpha   90.00
_cell.angle_beta   90.00
_cell.angle_gamma   90.00
#
_symmetry.space_group_name_H-M   'P 1'
#
loop_
_entity.id
_entity.type
_entity.pdbx_description
1 polymer ?
#
loop_
_entity_poly.entity_id
_entity_poly.type
_entity_poly.pdbx_seq_one_letter_code
_entity_poly.pdbx_strand_id
1 'polypeptide(L)' 'MRQIITLTTDFGEGYYVGAMKGAILNICPQACIVDIAHQITPHNILEASFYLRCFYSYYPSQTIHLVVVDPEVGSERR' A
#
# COMPACT_ATOMS: atom_id res chain seq x y z
N MET A 1 3.19 -15.83 15.39
CA MET A 1 3.86 -14.60 14.98
C MET A 1 2.99 -13.82 14.02
N ARG A 2 2.87 -12.54 14.24
CA ARG A 2 2.05 -11.72 13.38
C ARG A 2 2.80 -11.34 12.12
N GLN A 3 2.06 -11.23 11.04
CA GLN A 3 2.60 -10.77 9.78
C GLN A 3 2.39 -9.26 9.67
N ILE A 4 3.46 -8.51 9.55
CA ILE A 4 3.36 -7.06 9.39
C ILE A 4 3.27 -6.76 7.91
N ILE A 5 2.26 -5.97 7.57
CA ILE A 5 2.05 -5.55 6.18
C ILE A 5 1.95 -4.03 6.18
N THR A 6 2.88 -3.36 5.51
CA THR A 6 2.75 -1.92 5.34
C THR A 6 1.95 -1.64 4.09
N LEU A 7 1.22 -0.55 4.09
CA LEU A 7 0.32 -0.23 2.99
C LEU A 7 0.57 1.19 2.52
N THR A 8 0.91 1.33 1.25
CA THR A 8 1.16 2.61 0.61
C THR A 8 0.34 2.66 -0.66
N THR A 9 -0.52 3.67 -0.80
CA THR A 9 -1.41 3.72 -1.95
C THR A 9 -1.58 5.14 -2.45
N ASP A 10 -2.22 5.25 -3.60
CA ASP A 10 -2.67 6.53 -4.12
C ASP A 10 -4.19 6.66 -4.01
N PHE A 11 -4.79 5.90 -3.11
CA PHE A 11 -6.25 5.86 -3.00
C PHE A 11 -6.84 7.14 -2.46
N GLY A 12 -6.08 7.92 -1.70
CA GLY A 12 -6.61 9.12 -1.08
C GLY A 12 -7.61 8.79 0.00
N GLU A 13 -8.60 9.65 0.14
CA GLU A 13 -9.64 9.44 1.12
C GLU A 13 -10.75 8.60 0.53
N GLY A 14 -11.63 8.14 1.40
CA GLY A 14 -12.73 7.32 0.97
C GLY A 14 -12.60 5.93 1.54
N TYR A 15 -13.41 5.03 1.02
CA TYR A 15 -13.49 3.70 1.62
C TYR A 15 -12.54 2.68 1.00
N TYR A 16 -11.80 3.06 -0.02
CA TYR A 16 -10.97 2.07 -0.74
C TYR A 16 -9.89 1.47 0.14
N VAL A 17 -9.28 2.28 1.00
CA VAL A 17 -8.26 1.76 1.92
C VAL A 17 -8.89 0.76 2.87
N GLY A 18 -10.06 1.09 3.41
CA GLY A 18 -10.75 0.17 4.30
C GLY A 18 -11.11 -1.12 3.61
N ALA A 19 -11.57 -1.04 2.38
CA ALA A 19 -11.92 -2.24 1.62
C ALA A 19 -10.69 -3.10 1.39
N MET A 20 -9.57 -2.47 1.06
CA MET A 20 -8.32 -3.19 0.86
C MET A 20 -7.90 -3.90 2.14
N LYS A 21 -8.00 -3.21 3.28
CA LYS A 21 -7.64 -3.83 4.55
C LYS A 21 -8.54 -5.00 4.86
N GLY A 22 -9.82 -4.86 4.56
CA GLY A 22 -10.75 -5.96 4.77
C GLY A 22 -10.37 -7.17 3.95
N ALA A 23 -10.00 -6.95 2.70
CA ALA A 23 -9.58 -8.04 1.83
C ALA A 23 -8.34 -8.73 2.40
N ILE A 24 -7.39 -7.94 2.88
CA ILE A 24 -6.17 -8.50 3.46
C ILE A 24 -6.51 -9.34 4.68
N LEU A 25 -7.34 -8.81 5.57
CA LEU A 25 -7.67 -9.51 6.80
C LEU A 25 -8.50 -10.75 6.54
N ASN A 26 -9.24 -10.78 5.45
CA ASN A 26 -10.00 -11.95 5.09
C ASN A 26 -9.07 -13.11 4.71
N ILE A 27 -7.92 -12.79 4.16
CA ILE A 27 -6.95 -13.81 3.76
C ILE A 27 -6.00 -14.11 4.91
N CYS A 28 -5.59 -13.11 5.66
CA CYS A 28 -4.63 -13.26 6.74
C CYS A 28 -5.16 -12.55 7.98
N PRO A 29 -6.00 -13.22 8.78
CA PRO A 29 -6.65 -12.57 9.91
C PRO A 29 -5.70 -12.03 10.96
N GLN A 30 -4.49 -12.57 11.06
CA GLN A 30 -3.57 -12.10 12.07
C GLN A 30 -2.60 -11.06 11.52
N ALA A 31 -2.88 -10.51 10.36
CA ALA A 31 -2.03 -9.47 9.80
C ALA A 31 -2.08 -8.22 10.66
N CYS A 32 -0.95 -7.57 10.78
CA CYS A 32 -0.83 -6.27 11.41
C CYS A 32 -0.58 -5.27 10.30
N ILE A 33 -1.59 -4.50 9.95
CA ILE A 33 -1.52 -3.59 8.82
C ILE A 33 -1.08 -2.21 9.31
N VAL A 34 -0.02 -1.70 8.73
CA VAL A 34 0.52 -0.39 9.10
C VAL A 34 0.37 0.52 7.90
N ASP A 35 -0.35 1.59 8.07
CA ASP A 35 -0.52 2.58 7.01
C ASP A 35 0.73 3.44 6.92
N ILE A 36 1.31 3.52 5.74
CA ILE A 36 2.44 4.40 5.49
C ILE A 36 1.93 5.72 4.91
N ALA A 37 1.22 5.62 3.81
CA ALA A 37 0.70 6.81 3.15
C ALA A 37 -0.36 6.40 2.15
N HIS A 38 -1.38 7.24 1.99
CA HIS A 38 -2.41 6.98 1.01
C HIS A 38 -2.63 8.21 0.14
N GLN A 39 -1.69 9.15 0.21
CA GLN A 39 -1.77 10.39 -0.54
C GLN A 39 -0.71 10.46 -1.62
N ILE A 40 -0.23 9.30 -2.06
CA ILE A 40 0.69 9.29 -3.20
C ILE A 40 -0.03 9.95 -4.36
N THR A 41 0.66 10.79 -5.09
CA THR A 41 0.08 11.43 -6.25
C THR A 41 -0.43 10.34 -7.18
N PRO A 42 -1.67 10.45 -7.65
CA PRO A 42 -2.25 9.40 -8.47
C PRO A 42 -1.34 9.05 -9.66
N HIS A 43 -1.15 7.76 -9.85
CA HIS A 43 -0.38 7.20 -10.96
C HIS A 43 1.12 7.47 -10.86
N ASN A 44 1.59 7.98 -9.74
CA ASN A 44 3.00 8.35 -9.62
C ASN A 44 3.80 7.23 -8.99
N ILE A 45 4.26 6.31 -9.81
CA ILE A 45 5.02 5.16 -9.36
C ILE A 45 6.34 5.57 -8.76
N LEU A 46 6.95 6.61 -9.31
CA LEU A 46 8.25 7.06 -8.81
C LEU A 46 8.14 7.59 -7.40
N GLU A 47 7.07 8.32 -7.11
CA GLU A 47 6.86 8.82 -5.76
C GLU A 47 6.67 7.68 -4.79
N ALA A 48 5.90 6.67 -5.18
CA ALA A 48 5.67 5.53 -4.32
C ALA A 48 6.98 4.78 -4.06
N SER A 49 7.79 4.63 -5.08
CA SER A 49 9.09 3.99 -4.92
C SER A 49 9.98 4.76 -3.96
N PHE A 50 9.95 6.08 -4.06
CA PHE A 50 10.74 6.91 -3.18
C PHE A 50 10.31 6.72 -1.73
N TYR A 51 9.00 6.71 -1.50
CA TYR A 51 8.50 6.46 -0.15
C TYR A 51 9.01 5.13 0.38
N LEU A 52 8.90 4.09 -0.44
CA LEU A 52 9.32 2.76 0.01
C LEU A 52 10.78 2.77 0.42
N ARG A 53 11.62 3.41 -0.38
CA ARG A 53 13.05 3.47 -0.05
C ARG A 53 13.31 4.21 1.24
N CYS A 54 12.44 5.16 1.58
CA CYS A 54 12.64 5.93 2.79
C CYS A 54 12.32 5.16 4.05
N PHE A 55 11.42 4.19 3.98
CA PHE A 55 10.96 3.59 5.23
C PHE A 55 11.20 2.09 5.35
N TYR A 56 11.47 1.39 4.26
CA TYR A 56 11.42 -0.07 4.34
C TYR A 56 12.45 -0.66 5.29
N SER A 57 13.59 0.00 5.44
CA SER A 57 14.63 -0.55 6.29
C SER A 57 14.36 -0.39 7.77
N TYR A 58 13.33 0.38 8.12
CA TYR A 58 12.96 0.52 9.53
C TYR A 58 12.12 -0.65 10.01
N TYR A 59 11.68 -1.51 9.13
CA TYR A 59 10.79 -2.60 9.48
C TYR A 59 11.53 -3.92 9.51
N PRO A 60 11.03 -4.90 10.26
CA PRO A 60 11.64 -6.22 10.27
C PRO A 60 11.76 -6.80 8.87
N SER A 61 12.75 -7.65 8.68
CA SER A 61 13.09 -8.13 7.34
C SER A 61 11.98 -8.95 6.70
N GLN A 62 11.07 -9.50 7.49
CA GLN A 62 9.99 -10.32 6.94
C GLN A 62 8.70 -9.54 6.75
N THR A 63 8.77 -8.23 6.84
CA THR A 63 7.62 -7.38 6.61
C THR A 63 7.26 -7.42 5.12
N ILE A 64 5.96 -7.46 4.86
CA ILE A 64 5.45 -7.35 3.49
C ILE A 64 5.10 -5.90 3.25
N HIS A 65 5.67 -5.32 2.20
CA HIS A 65 5.39 -3.93 1.85
C HIS A 65 4.49 -3.92 0.62
N LEU A 66 3.24 -3.57 0.83
CA LEU A 66 2.25 -3.56 -0.24
C LEU A 66 2.10 -2.14 -0.75
N VAL A 67 2.43 -1.94 -2.00
CA VAL A 67 2.35 -0.63 -2.64
C VAL A 67 1.37 -0.75 -3.79
N VAL A 68 0.31 0.04 -3.75
CA VAL A 68 -0.75 -0.03 -4.73
C VAL A 68 -0.91 1.34 -5.37
N VAL A 69 -0.34 1.48 -6.54
CA VAL A 69 -0.42 2.71 -7.30
C VAL A 69 -0.79 2.34 -8.73
N ASP A 70 -1.91 2.88 -9.19
CA ASP A 70 -2.38 2.57 -10.53
C ASP A 70 -1.53 3.33 -11.53
N PRO A 71 -0.75 2.65 -12.36
CA PRO A 71 0.11 3.33 -13.32
C PRO A 71 -0.65 3.91 -14.50
N GLU A 72 -1.89 3.58 -14.63
CA GLU A 72 -2.69 4.00 -15.78
C GLU A 72 -3.02 5.46 -15.69
N VAL A 73 -2.68 6.20 -16.69
CA VAL A 73 -2.96 7.63 -16.71
C VAL A 73 -3.82 8.02 -17.88
N GLY A 74 -3.99 7.13 -18.81
CA GLY A 74 -4.74 7.47 -20.00
C GLY A 74 -6.02 6.70 -20.08
N SER A 75 -6.78 7.00 -21.07
CA SER A 75 -8.04 6.32 -21.29
C SER A 75 -7.86 5.06 -22.12
N GLU A 76 -6.67 4.75 -22.50
CA GLU A 76 -6.43 3.57 -23.32
C GLU A 76 -6.66 2.29 -22.58
N ARG A 77 -6.58 2.36 -21.28
CA ARG A 77 -6.79 1.16 -20.52
C ARG A 77 -8.25 0.77 -20.61
N ARG A 78 -8.44 -0.41 -20.96
CA ARG A 78 -9.80 -0.86 -21.15
C ARG A 78 -10.03 -2.18 -20.50
#